data_ab3eb4c5428556f085f4ba2a0434d2f1
#
_entry.id   ab3eb4c5428556f085f4ba2a0434d2f1
#
_cell.length_a   1.000
_cell.length_b   1.000
_cell.length_c   1.000
_cell.angle_alpha   90.00
_cell.angle_beta   90.00
_cell.angle_gamma   90.00
#
_symmetry.space_group_name_H-M   'P 1'
#
loop_
_entity.id
_entity.type
_entity.pdbx_description
1 polymer ?
#
loop_
_entity_poly.entity_id
_entity_poly.type
_entity_poly.pdbx_seq_one_letter_code
_entity_poly.pdbx_strand_id
1 'polypeptide(L)' 'MAAFLHLVKRDSAALAGVVIESNLREADARVTVVLLDGAVAPSLPAGVAVRRLPGDLDYAGLLDLVFAHDHVITW' A
#
# COMPACT_ATOMS: atom_id res chain seq x y z
N MET A 1 2.60 -6.54 -16.24
CA MET A 1 3.02 -6.18 -14.88
C MET A 1 1.95 -5.29 -14.25
N ALA A 2 1.48 -5.63 -13.06
CA ALA A 2 0.49 -4.84 -12.34
C ALA A 2 1.13 -4.24 -11.10
N ALA A 3 0.93 -2.96 -10.88
CA ALA A 3 1.42 -2.25 -9.71
C ALA A 3 0.21 -1.73 -8.90
N PHE A 4 0.10 -2.22 -7.67
CA PHE A 4 -0.99 -1.88 -6.76
C PHE A 4 -0.49 -0.98 -5.64
N LEU A 5 -1.20 0.11 -5.42
CA LEU A 5 -0.95 1.00 -4.30
C LEU A 5 -2.13 0.93 -3.34
N HIS A 6 -1.87 0.57 -2.09
CA HIS A 6 -2.89 0.54 -1.04
C HIS A 6 -2.67 1.69 -0.07
N LEU A 7 -3.68 2.52 0.09
CA LEU A 7 -3.69 3.60 1.08
C LEU A 7 -4.48 3.09 2.29
N VAL A 8 -3.78 2.78 3.36
CA VAL A 8 -4.35 2.08 4.50
C VAL A 8 -4.55 3.02 5.67
N LYS A 9 -5.79 3.12 6.15
CA LYS A 9 -6.16 3.85 7.36
C LYS A 9 -6.12 2.92 8.57
N ARG A 10 -6.17 3.54 9.76
CA ARG A 10 -6.05 2.83 11.03
C ARG A 10 -7.05 1.67 11.18
N ASP A 11 -8.30 1.88 10.78
CA ASP A 11 -9.37 0.92 11.02
C ASP A 11 -9.46 -0.18 9.97
N SER A 12 -8.70 -0.10 8.90
CA SER A 12 -8.82 -0.98 7.74
C SER A 12 -7.64 -1.92 7.55
N ALA A 13 -6.65 -1.88 8.45
CA ALA A 13 -5.39 -2.58 8.25
C ALA A 13 -5.55 -4.10 8.07
N ALA A 14 -6.40 -4.72 8.88
CA ALA A 14 -6.60 -6.17 8.82
C ALA A 14 -7.23 -6.60 7.49
N LEU A 15 -8.26 -5.88 7.04
CA LEU A 15 -8.94 -6.18 5.78
C LEU A 15 -8.01 -5.90 4.59
N ALA A 16 -7.27 -4.80 4.65
CA ALA A 16 -6.29 -4.46 3.62
C ALA A 16 -5.25 -5.57 3.46
N GLY A 17 -4.79 -6.15 4.57
CA GLY A 17 -3.82 -7.24 4.54
C GLY A 17 -4.29 -8.43 3.72
N VAL A 18 -5.56 -8.80 3.83
CA VAL A 18 -6.14 -9.91 3.05
C VAL A 18 -6.09 -9.62 1.56
N VAL A 19 -6.48 -8.42 1.16
CA VAL A 19 -6.49 -8.04 -0.26
C VAL A 19 -5.07 -7.91 -0.80
N ILE A 20 -4.14 -7.37 -0.01
CA ILE A 20 -2.73 -7.27 -0.40
C ILE A 20 -2.16 -8.65 -0.69
N GLU A 21 -2.41 -9.66 0.16
CA GLU A 21 -1.98 -11.01 -0.11
C GLU A 21 -2.54 -11.54 -1.42
N SER A 22 -3.79 -11.26 -1.69
CA SER A 22 -4.43 -11.66 -2.94
C SER A 22 -3.75 -11.03 -4.15
N ASN A 23 -3.40 -9.75 -4.06
CA ASN A 23 -2.69 -9.06 -5.15
C ASN A 23 -1.32 -9.68 -5.41
N LEU A 24 -0.61 -10.09 -4.37
CA LEU A 24 0.72 -10.67 -4.50
C LEU A 24 0.72 -12.03 -5.18
N ARG A 25 -0.42 -12.70 -5.29
CA ARG A 25 -0.53 -13.97 -6.00
C ARG A 25 -0.53 -13.80 -7.51
N GLU A 26 -0.78 -12.58 -7.99
CA GLU A 26 -0.73 -12.31 -9.43
C GLU A 26 0.72 -12.29 -9.90
N ALA A 27 0.97 -12.86 -11.08
CA ALA A 27 2.29 -12.88 -11.66
C ALA A 27 2.78 -11.45 -11.91
N ASP A 28 4.03 -11.18 -11.54
CA ASP A 28 4.68 -9.89 -11.72
C ASP A 28 3.99 -8.72 -10.98
N ALA A 29 3.17 -9.01 -9.98
CA ALA A 29 2.52 -7.97 -9.21
C ALA A 29 3.52 -7.25 -8.31
N ARG A 30 3.41 -5.93 -8.25
CA ARG A 30 4.16 -5.08 -7.32
C ARG A 30 3.16 -4.41 -6.40
N VAL A 31 3.40 -4.47 -5.10
CA VAL A 31 2.50 -3.91 -4.12
C VAL A 31 3.25 -2.91 -3.24
N THR A 32 2.70 -1.72 -3.14
CA THR A 32 3.19 -0.67 -2.24
C THR A 32 2.05 -0.32 -1.28
N VAL A 33 2.38 -0.20 -0.01
CA VAL A 33 1.43 0.16 1.04
C VAL A 33 1.85 1.48 1.66
N VAL A 34 0.90 2.42 1.73
CA VAL A 34 1.09 3.69 2.44
C VAL A 34 0.20 3.68 3.67
N LEU A 35 0.80 3.82 4.83
CA LEU A 35 0.11 3.87 6.11
C LEU A 35 -0.20 5.32 6.44
N LEU A 36 -1.49 5.65 6.55
CA LEU A 36 -1.96 7.01 6.78
C LEU A 36 -2.22 7.26 8.28
N ASP A 37 -1.84 8.44 8.73
CA ASP A 37 -2.23 8.97 10.05
C ASP A 37 -2.02 8.01 11.22
N GLY A 38 -0.83 7.41 11.28
CA GLY A 38 -0.49 6.54 12.39
C GLY A 38 -1.08 5.14 12.30
N ALA A 39 -1.56 4.72 11.14
CA ALA A 39 -2.00 3.35 10.93
C ALA A 39 -0.85 2.38 11.21
N VAL A 40 -1.19 1.23 11.79
CA VAL A 40 -0.22 0.17 12.07
C VAL A 40 -0.19 -0.79 10.89
N ALA A 41 1.00 -1.17 10.46
CA ALA A 41 1.14 -2.13 9.36
C ALA A 41 0.49 -3.46 9.73
N PRO A 42 -0.37 -4.03 8.87
CA PRO A 42 -0.82 -5.41 9.07
C PRO A 42 0.36 -6.36 8.88
N SER A 43 0.17 -7.62 9.25
CA SER A 43 1.15 -8.65 8.96
C SER A 43 1.22 -8.83 7.44
N LEU A 44 2.32 -8.44 6.83
CA LEU A 44 2.47 -8.46 5.38
C LEU A 44 3.56 -9.45 4.96
N PRO A 45 3.39 -10.12 3.82
CA PRO A 45 4.44 -10.99 3.30
C PRO A 45 5.63 -10.17 2.80
N ALA A 46 6.75 -10.85 2.62
CA ALA A 46 7.94 -10.24 2.04
C ALA A 46 7.65 -9.72 0.62
N GLY A 47 8.33 -8.67 0.23
CA GLY A 47 8.19 -8.10 -1.11
C GLY A 47 7.23 -6.93 -1.21
N VAL A 48 6.56 -6.57 -0.12
CA VAL A 48 5.70 -5.40 -0.07
C VAL A 48 6.52 -4.20 0.38
N ALA A 49 6.47 -3.12 -0.38
CA ALA A 49 7.06 -1.86 0.03
C ALA A 49 6.10 -1.12 0.95
N VAL A 50 6.57 -0.70 2.12
CA VAL A 50 5.75 0.00 3.11
C VAL A 50 6.30 1.41 3.32
N ARG A 51 5.43 2.40 3.25
CA ARG A 51 5.76 3.81 3.51
C ARG A 51 4.76 4.39 4.48
N ARG A 52 5.18 5.35 5.26
CA ARG A 52 4.32 6.04 6.23
C ARG A 52 4.10 7.48 5.81
N LEU A 53 2.88 7.96 5.99
CA LEU A 53 2.53 9.35 5.74
C LEU A 53 1.84 9.91 7.00
N PRO A 54 2.37 10.95 7.65
CA PRO A 54 3.68 11.54 7.41
C PRO A 54 4.81 10.68 7.98
N GLY A 55 6.01 10.95 7.54
CA GLY A 55 7.20 10.26 8.02
C GLY A 55 8.13 9.94 6.85
N ASP A 56 7.87 8.83 6.16
CA ASP A 56 8.65 8.44 5.00
C ASP A 56 8.31 9.24 3.75
N LEU A 57 7.08 9.77 3.70
CA LEU A 57 6.57 10.53 2.55
C LEU A 57 5.95 11.85 3.01
N ASP A 58 5.93 12.81 2.10
CA ASP A 58 5.04 13.96 2.15
C ASP A 58 3.93 13.77 1.10
N TYR A 59 3.02 14.74 0.98
CA TYR A 59 1.93 14.64 0.01
C TYR A 59 2.41 14.64 -1.44
N ALA A 60 3.51 15.34 -1.73
CA ALA A 60 4.09 15.33 -3.07
C ALA A 60 4.61 13.91 -3.41
N GLY A 61 5.27 13.25 -2.47
CA GLY A 61 5.74 11.88 -2.64
C GLY A 61 4.59 10.90 -2.84
N LEU A 62 3.48 11.08 -2.09
CA LEU A 62 2.29 10.26 -2.27
C LEU A 62 1.72 10.41 -3.68
N LEU A 63 1.65 11.64 -4.19
CA LEU A 63 1.13 11.89 -5.53
C LEU A 63 2.00 11.20 -6.59
N ASP A 64 3.30 11.22 -6.43
CA ASP A 64 4.22 10.51 -7.32
C ASP A 64 3.93 9.01 -7.32
N LEU A 65 3.65 8.42 -6.16
CA LEU A 65 3.29 7.01 -6.07
C LEU A 65 1.97 6.71 -6.78
N VAL A 66 0.98 7.58 -6.62
CA VAL A 66 -0.32 7.42 -7.30
C VAL A 66 -0.12 7.36 -8.81
N PHE A 67 0.71 8.22 -9.37
CA PHE A 67 0.98 8.22 -10.80
C PHE A 67 1.83 7.03 -11.26
N ALA A 68 2.63 6.46 -10.37
CA ALA A 68 3.52 5.36 -10.71
C ALA A 68 2.85 3.98 -10.67
N HIS A 69 1.62 3.89 -10.14
CA HIS A 69 0.93 2.62 -9.98
C HIS A 69 -0.29 2.52 -10.89
N ASP A 70 -0.58 1.29 -11.35
CA ASP A 70 -1.72 1.03 -12.25
C ASP A 70 -3.04 1.06 -11.50
N HIS A 71 -3.02 0.63 -10.24
CA HIS A 71 -4.23 0.54 -9.41
C HIS A 71 -3.97 1.20 -8.07
N VAL A 72 -4.91 2.04 -7.64
CA VAL A 72 -4.86 2.69 -6.34
C VAL A 72 -6.11 2.28 -5.56
N ILE A 73 -5.92 1.68 -4.39
CA ILE A 73 -7.01 1.21 -3.55
C ILE A 73 -6.95 1.97 -2.22
N THR A 74 -8.03 2.66 -1.91
CA THR A 74 -8.15 3.39 -0.64
C THR A 74 -9.02 2.59 0.33
N TRP A 75 -8.58 2.57 1.57
CA TRP A 75 -9.29 1.82 2.63
C TRP A 75 -9.94 2.72 3.67
#